data_1d4a19753e705ae02e7836148b17e004
#
_entry.id   1d4a19753e705ae02e7836148b17e004
#
_cell.length_a   1.000
_cell.length_b   1.000
_cell.length_c   1.000
_cell.angle_alpha   90.00
_cell.angle_beta   90.00
_cell.angle_gamma   90.00
#
_symmetry.space_group_name_H-M   'P 1'
#
loop_
_entity.id
_entity.type
_entity.pdbx_description
1 polymer ?
#
loop_
_entity_poly.entity_id
_entity_poly.type
_entity_poly.pdbx_seq_one_letter_code
_entity_poly.pdbx_strand_id
1 'polypeptide(L)'
;MKKINFTLLVCLLLAGIFASCDDDDKYPVPPEVSIESVNGVFAMPQEDSIVLKAKVESPLPTTLSWSVKGNEVSKDTVFTFKMNELGTYDVKLTATNADGVTSATTSIEVYGKYKYGTFVLNEGYQADPSTLIFISPKGILTDSAYYKANGSMLSLL
;
A
#
# COMPACT_ATOMS: atom_id res chain seq x y z
N MET A 1 -65.05 34.74 39.85
CA MET A 1 -64.56 34.02 38.65
C MET A 1 -63.46 34.86 38.03
N LYS A 2 -62.17 34.42 38.13
CA LYS A 2 -61.03 35.11 37.51
C LYS A 2 -61.03 34.83 36.04
N LYS A 3 -61.20 35.87 35.22
CA LYS A 3 -61.04 35.73 33.75
C LYS A 3 -59.58 35.49 33.43
N ILE A 4 -59.24 34.28 33.04
CA ILE A 4 -57.90 33.96 32.51
C ILE A 4 -57.78 34.65 31.16
N ASN A 5 -56.82 35.57 31.06
CA ASN A 5 -56.61 36.33 29.82
C ASN A 5 -56.16 35.35 28.74
N PHE A 6 -56.98 35.19 27.70
CA PHE A 6 -56.72 34.35 26.56
C PHE A 6 -55.38 34.59 25.89
N THR A 7 -54.87 35.83 25.97
CA THR A 7 -53.54 36.24 25.48
C THR A 7 -52.41 35.57 26.26
N LEU A 8 -52.54 35.31 27.57
CA LEU A 8 -51.54 34.66 28.40
C LEU A 8 -51.46 33.14 28.09
N LEU A 9 -52.60 32.55 27.77
CA LEU A 9 -52.68 31.12 27.38
C LEU A 9 -52.05 30.87 26.00
N VAL A 10 -52.16 31.81 25.07
CA VAL A 10 -51.57 31.72 23.72
C VAL A 10 -50.04 31.88 23.77
N CYS A 11 -49.56 32.80 24.64
CA CYS A 11 -48.10 32.96 24.85
C CYS A 11 -47.43 31.69 25.49
N LEU A 12 -48.15 30.98 26.38
CA LEU A 12 -47.63 29.76 27.00
C LEU A 12 -47.58 28.60 26.04
N LEU A 13 -48.49 28.55 25.04
CA LEU A 13 -48.53 27.51 23.98
C LEU A 13 -47.46 27.76 22.90
N LEU A 14 -47.00 28.99 22.68
CA LEU A 14 -45.95 29.32 21.70
C LEU A 14 -44.53 29.13 22.23
N ALA A 15 -44.35 29.08 23.57
CA ALA A 15 -43.04 28.86 24.18
C ALA A 15 -42.55 27.39 24.16
N GLY A 16 -43.41 26.45 23.74
CA GLY A 16 -43.11 25.03 23.71
C GLY A 16 -42.58 24.47 22.38
N ILE A 17 -42.42 25.33 21.34
CA ILE A 17 -42.09 24.84 19.99
C ILE A 17 -40.59 25.06 19.62
N PHE A 18 -39.77 25.60 20.51
CA PHE A 18 -38.33 25.70 20.35
C PHE A 18 -37.61 24.63 21.18
N ALA A 19 -38.13 23.40 21.23
CA ALA A 19 -37.27 22.24 21.40
C ALA A 19 -36.57 22.07 20.05
N SER A 20 -35.56 22.89 19.80
CA SER A 20 -34.56 22.67 18.81
C SER A 20 -34.01 21.28 19.07
N CYS A 21 -34.30 20.32 18.18
CA CYS A 21 -33.45 19.19 18.02
C CYS A 21 -32.06 19.72 17.67
N ASP A 22 -31.17 19.78 18.65
CA ASP A 22 -29.75 19.75 18.47
C ASP A 22 -29.42 18.28 18.10
N ASP A 23 -29.96 17.85 16.97
CA ASP A 23 -29.36 16.71 16.24
C ASP A 23 -28.04 17.27 15.70
N ASP A 24 -26.98 17.07 16.48
CA ASP A 24 -25.63 16.99 15.96
C ASP A 24 -25.63 15.83 14.93
N ASP A 25 -26.22 16.07 13.77
CA ASP A 25 -26.11 15.23 12.57
C ASP A 25 -24.65 15.29 12.13
N LYS A 26 -23.80 14.63 12.94
CA LYS A 26 -22.40 14.41 12.62
C LYS A 26 -22.37 13.48 11.43
N TYR A 27 -22.21 14.06 10.25
CA TYR A 27 -22.04 13.26 9.04
C TYR A 27 -20.91 12.26 9.25
N PRO A 28 -21.14 10.98 8.92
CA PRO A 28 -20.08 9.97 9.02
C PRO A 28 -18.88 10.38 8.15
N VAL A 29 -17.68 10.31 8.75
CA VAL A 29 -16.42 10.65 8.10
C VAL A 29 -15.55 9.38 8.05
N PRO A 30 -15.71 8.55 7.01
CA PRO A 30 -14.83 7.41 6.79
C PRO A 30 -13.36 7.83 6.67
N PRO A 31 -12.40 6.95 6.96
CA PRO A 31 -10.99 7.29 6.80
C PRO A 31 -10.63 7.50 5.33
N GLU A 32 -9.74 8.43 5.04
CA GLU A 32 -9.06 8.51 3.75
C GLU A 32 -7.77 7.69 3.82
N VAL A 33 -7.49 6.91 2.76
CA VAL A 33 -6.35 5.99 2.76
C VAL A 33 -5.64 5.98 1.41
N SER A 34 -4.30 5.96 1.46
CA SER A 34 -3.45 5.74 0.28
C SER A 34 -2.23 4.89 0.63
N ILE A 35 -1.62 4.31 -0.41
CA ILE A 35 -0.43 3.45 -0.30
C ILE A 35 0.76 4.20 -0.89
N GLU A 36 1.82 4.31 -0.13
CA GLU A 36 3.09 4.88 -0.57
C GLU A 36 4.19 3.81 -0.55
N SER A 37 5.03 3.79 -1.58
CA SER A 37 6.28 3.02 -1.57
C SER A 37 7.40 3.93 -1.05
N VAL A 38 8.23 3.41 -0.14
CA VAL A 38 9.33 4.18 0.48
C VAL A 38 10.30 4.76 -0.54
N ASN A 39 10.49 4.08 -1.67
CA ASN A 39 11.38 4.50 -2.76
C ASN A 39 10.63 4.96 -4.01
N GLY A 40 9.30 5.14 -3.93
CA GLY A 40 8.46 5.59 -5.05
C GLY A 40 8.27 4.54 -6.16
N VAL A 41 8.72 3.30 -5.97
CA VAL A 41 8.70 2.25 -6.99
C VAL A 41 7.75 1.13 -6.56
N PHE A 42 6.94 0.63 -7.49
CA PHE A 42 6.02 -0.49 -7.31
C PHE A 42 6.40 -1.69 -8.20
N ALA A 43 7.71 -1.90 -8.35
CA ALA A 43 8.26 -3.05 -9.06
C ALA A 43 9.56 -3.51 -8.39
N MET A 44 9.80 -4.82 -8.34
CA MET A 44 10.99 -5.40 -7.71
C MET A 44 11.46 -6.66 -8.46
N PRO A 45 12.78 -6.97 -8.43
CA PRO A 45 13.25 -8.27 -8.86
C PRO A 45 12.83 -9.36 -7.87
N GLN A 46 12.81 -10.60 -8.35
CA GLN A 46 12.72 -11.77 -7.47
C GLN A 46 13.76 -11.69 -6.35
N GLU A 47 13.46 -12.27 -5.19
CA GLU A 47 14.33 -12.32 -4.00
C GLU A 47 14.56 -10.97 -3.30
N ASP A 48 13.92 -9.87 -3.77
CA ASP A 48 13.94 -8.54 -3.14
C ASP A 48 12.65 -8.28 -2.35
N SER A 49 12.47 -7.05 -1.87
CA SER A 49 11.28 -6.61 -1.16
C SER A 49 10.98 -5.13 -1.39
N ILE A 50 9.71 -4.77 -1.22
CA ILE A 50 9.24 -3.38 -1.24
C ILE A 50 8.61 -3.05 0.11
N VAL A 51 9.03 -1.94 0.69
CA VAL A 51 8.42 -1.40 1.91
C VAL A 51 7.32 -0.42 1.52
N LEU A 52 6.10 -0.74 1.93
CA LEU A 52 4.90 0.07 1.73
C LEU A 52 4.51 0.75 3.04
N LYS A 53 4.02 1.96 2.95
CA LYS A 53 3.47 2.73 4.06
C LYS A 53 2.00 3.05 3.82
N ALA A 54 1.20 2.88 4.85
CA ALA A 54 -0.17 3.39 4.89
C ALA A 54 -0.13 4.89 5.20
N LYS A 55 -0.70 5.71 4.31
CA LYS A 55 -1.05 7.08 4.61
C LYS A 55 -2.53 7.11 4.91
N VAL A 56 -2.89 7.52 6.13
CA VAL A 56 -4.27 7.51 6.63
C VAL A 56 -4.60 8.86 7.23
N GLU A 57 -5.72 9.42 6.82
CA GLU A 57 -6.29 10.63 7.40
C GLU A 57 -7.68 10.28 7.96
N SER A 58 -7.86 10.43 9.27
CA SER A 58 -9.11 10.09 9.94
C SER A 58 -9.26 10.86 11.24
N PRO A 59 -10.44 11.43 11.52
CA PRO A 59 -10.73 12.08 12.79
C PRO A 59 -10.96 11.08 13.94
N LEU A 60 -11.13 9.80 13.63
CA LEU A 60 -11.46 8.73 14.58
C LEU A 60 -10.38 7.65 14.61
N PRO A 61 -10.25 6.90 15.72
CA PRO A 61 -9.39 5.73 15.79
C PRO A 61 -9.66 4.78 14.64
N THR A 62 -8.61 4.40 13.92
CA THR A 62 -8.69 3.64 12.67
C THR A 62 -7.87 2.37 12.76
N THR A 63 -8.44 1.26 12.32
CA THR A 63 -7.75 -0.03 12.15
C THR A 63 -7.36 -0.24 10.69
N LEU A 64 -6.22 -0.89 10.47
CA LEU A 64 -5.68 -1.18 9.15
C LEU A 64 -5.65 -2.68 8.89
N SER A 65 -5.79 -3.05 7.62
CA SER A 65 -5.59 -4.42 7.14
C SER A 65 -5.01 -4.39 5.73
N TRP A 66 -3.82 -4.99 5.58
CA TRP A 66 -3.20 -5.24 4.29
C TRP A 66 -3.59 -6.61 3.78
N SER A 67 -3.91 -6.72 2.51
CA SER A 67 -4.17 -8.01 1.87
C SER A 67 -3.46 -8.13 0.52
N VAL A 68 -3.01 -9.36 0.23
CA VAL A 68 -2.38 -9.75 -1.03
C VAL A 68 -3.09 -11.01 -1.53
N LYS A 69 -3.50 -11.03 -2.81
CA LYS A 69 -4.31 -12.12 -3.38
C LYS A 69 -5.57 -12.44 -2.54
N GLY A 70 -6.15 -11.43 -1.86
CA GLY A 70 -7.34 -11.58 -1.01
C GLY A 70 -7.08 -12.10 0.41
N ASN A 71 -5.84 -12.46 0.76
CA ASN A 71 -5.48 -12.90 2.09
C ASN A 71 -4.92 -11.75 2.92
N GLU A 72 -5.37 -11.58 4.17
CA GLU A 72 -4.80 -10.63 5.11
C GLU A 72 -3.36 -11.03 5.46
N VAL A 73 -2.44 -10.05 5.40
CA VAL A 73 -0.99 -10.27 5.59
C VAL A 73 -0.37 -9.38 6.67
N SER A 74 -0.98 -8.22 6.99
CA SER A 74 -0.52 -7.33 8.07
C SER A 74 -1.63 -6.37 8.51
N LYS A 75 -1.49 -5.81 9.73
CA LYS A 75 -2.32 -4.73 10.29
C LYS A 75 -1.51 -3.49 10.65
N ASP A 76 -0.23 -3.49 10.35
CA ASP A 76 0.69 -2.42 10.71
C ASP A 76 0.59 -1.23 9.74
N THR A 77 1.09 -0.07 10.15
CA THR A 77 1.20 1.11 9.27
C THR A 77 2.26 0.95 8.19
N VAL A 78 3.18 -0.01 8.38
CA VAL A 78 4.25 -0.34 7.43
C VAL A 78 4.18 -1.83 7.10
N PHE A 79 4.14 -2.15 5.83
CA PHE A 79 4.10 -3.52 5.34
C PHE A 79 5.26 -3.78 4.37
N THR A 80 6.01 -4.86 4.57
CA THR A 80 7.07 -5.29 3.66
C THR A 80 6.53 -6.38 2.74
N PHE A 81 6.29 -6.02 1.48
CA PHE A 81 5.89 -6.96 0.44
C PHE A 81 7.09 -7.79 -0.04
N LYS A 82 6.92 -9.11 -0.08
CA LYS A 82 7.88 -10.07 -0.64
C LYS A 82 7.15 -11.12 -1.46
N MET A 83 7.66 -11.42 -2.65
CA MET A 83 7.13 -12.47 -3.52
C MET A 83 8.26 -12.97 -4.43
N ASN A 84 8.39 -14.30 -4.58
CA ASN A 84 9.41 -14.90 -5.44
C ASN A 84 8.87 -15.35 -6.80
N GLU A 85 7.56 -15.49 -6.95
CA GLU A 85 6.94 -15.81 -8.22
C GLU A 85 6.84 -14.57 -9.09
N LEU A 86 7.16 -14.72 -10.39
CA LEU A 86 7.00 -13.65 -11.38
C LEU A 86 5.53 -13.32 -11.57
N GLY A 87 5.23 -12.04 -11.74
CA GLY A 87 3.87 -11.60 -12.01
C GLY A 87 3.54 -10.24 -11.42
N THR A 88 2.29 -9.85 -11.55
CA THR A 88 1.74 -8.62 -10.98
C THR A 88 0.80 -8.99 -9.83
N TYR A 89 0.97 -8.31 -8.71
CA TYR A 89 0.26 -8.58 -7.46
C TYR A 89 -0.45 -7.34 -6.98
N ASP A 90 -1.76 -7.44 -6.83
CA ASP A 90 -2.54 -6.38 -6.21
C ASP A 90 -2.39 -6.47 -4.69
N VAL A 91 -1.94 -5.36 -4.12
CA VAL A 91 -1.85 -5.13 -2.68
C VAL A 91 -2.93 -4.14 -2.31
N LYS A 92 -3.86 -4.58 -1.45
CA LYS A 92 -4.98 -3.76 -0.97
C LYS A 92 -4.74 -3.39 0.49
N LEU A 93 -4.91 -2.12 0.79
CA LEU A 93 -4.97 -1.57 2.14
C LEU A 93 -6.41 -1.18 2.44
N THR A 94 -6.96 -1.68 3.53
CA THR A 94 -8.28 -1.32 4.04
C THR A 94 -8.12 -0.59 5.37
N ALA A 95 -8.78 0.54 5.50
CA ALA A 95 -8.85 1.32 6.73
C ALA A 95 -10.30 1.36 7.20
N THR A 96 -10.52 1.14 8.50
CA THR A 96 -11.86 1.08 9.11
C THR A 96 -11.88 1.92 10.37
N ASN A 97 -12.85 2.83 10.48
CA ASN A 97 -13.20 3.54 11.70
C ASN A 97 -14.68 3.33 12.04
N ALA A 98 -15.20 4.03 13.07
CA ALA A 98 -16.60 3.91 13.48
C ALA A 98 -17.59 4.43 12.41
N ASP A 99 -17.14 5.31 11.53
CA ASP A 99 -17.95 5.97 10.52
C ASP A 99 -17.93 5.26 9.16
N GLY A 100 -17.01 4.30 8.96
CA GLY A 100 -16.99 3.55 7.71
C GLY A 100 -15.66 2.87 7.36
N VAL A 101 -15.62 2.36 6.13
CA VAL A 101 -14.51 1.58 5.58
C VAL A 101 -14.09 2.17 4.24
N THR A 102 -12.80 2.39 4.07
CA THR A 102 -12.21 2.81 2.79
C THR A 102 -11.04 1.92 2.43
N SER A 103 -10.74 1.77 1.16
CA SER A 103 -9.60 0.98 0.72
C SER A 103 -8.87 1.62 -0.46
N ALA A 104 -7.56 1.40 -0.49
CA ALA A 104 -6.68 1.71 -1.61
C ALA A 104 -6.06 0.42 -2.14
N THR A 105 -5.78 0.36 -3.44
CA THR A 105 -5.11 -0.77 -4.07
C THR A 105 -3.97 -0.26 -4.94
N THR A 106 -2.84 -0.96 -4.91
CA THR A 106 -1.71 -0.76 -5.81
C THR A 106 -1.26 -2.10 -6.38
N SER A 107 -0.72 -2.08 -7.59
CA SER A 107 -0.18 -3.27 -8.24
C SER A 107 1.33 -3.26 -8.18
N ILE A 108 1.95 -4.37 -7.76
CA ILE A 108 3.40 -4.54 -7.68
C ILE A 108 3.83 -5.57 -8.72
N GLU A 109 4.75 -5.18 -9.60
CA GLU A 109 5.40 -6.10 -10.55
C GLU A 109 6.58 -6.80 -9.87
N VAL A 110 6.58 -8.14 -9.90
CA VAL A 110 7.74 -8.99 -9.57
C VAL A 110 8.33 -9.48 -10.87
N TYR A 111 9.54 -9.05 -11.18
CA TYR A 111 10.23 -9.38 -12.43
C TYR A 111 11.46 -10.25 -12.19
N GLY A 112 11.95 -10.92 -13.26
CA GLY A 112 13.12 -11.76 -13.19
C GLY A 112 14.38 -10.98 -12.78
N LYS A 113 15.22 -11.59 -11.96
CA LYS A 113 16.43 -11.00 -11.35
C LYS A 113 17.32 -10.24 -12.34
N TYR A 114 17.38 -10.71 -13.57
CA TYR A 114 18.22 -10.17 -14.66
C TYR A 114 17.44 -9.40 -15.74
N LYS A 115 16.16 -9.06 -15.51
CA LYS A 115 15.31 -8.39 -16.52
C LYS A 115 15.77 -6.97 -16.80
N TYR A 116 16.15 -6.22 -15.76
CA TYR A 116 16.58 -4.83 -15.89
C TYR A 116 17.99 -4.68 -15.32
N GLY A 117 18.91 -4.07 -16.09
CA GLY A 117 20.29 -3.85 -15.68
C GLY A 117 21.23 -3.89 -16.87
N THR A 118 22.54 -3.97 -16.58
CA THR A 118 23.59 -4.01 -17.59
C THR A 118 24.36 -5.31 -17.46
N PHE A 119 24.55 -5.99 -18.58
CA PHE A 119 25.48 -7.12 -18.67
C PHE A 119 26.82 -6.64 -19.19
N VAL A 120 27.90 -7.09 -18.53
CA VAL A 120 29.27 -6.90 -18.96
C VAL A 120 29.90 -8.24 -19.21
N LEU A 121 30.27 -8.50 -20.47
CA LEU A 121 30.98 -9.71 -20.87
C LEU A 121 32.49 -9.48 -20.70
N ASN A 122 33.12 -10.35 -19.94
CA ASN A 122 34.58 -10.48 -19.89
C ASN A 122 34.96 -11.72 -20.72
N GLU A 123 35.68 -11.50 -21.83
CA GLU A 123 36.04 -12.56 -22.76
C GLU A 123 37.03 -13.57 -22.19
N GLY A 124 37.67 -13.25 -21.06
CA GLY A 124 38.74 -14.06 -20.51
C GLY A 124 40.04 -13.96 -21.34
N TYR A 125 41.08 -14.60 -20.87
CA TYR A 125 42.34 -14.68 -21.60
C TYR A 125 43.04 -16.01 -21.28
N GLN A 126 43.43 -16.75 -22.33
CA GLN A 126 44.11 -18.07 -22.21
C GLN A 126 43.30 -19.08 -21.38
N ALA A 127 43.75 -19.42 -20.17
CA ALA A 127 43.12 -20.38 -19.28
C ALA A 127 42.00 -19.79 -18.41
N ASP A 128 41.79 -18.44 -18.43
CA ASP A 128 40.75 -17.82 -17.67
C ASP A 128 39.41 -17.91 -18.38
N PRO A 129 38.38 -18.48 -17.78
CA PRO A 129 37.08 -18.61 -18.39
C PRO A 129 36.43 -17.25 -18.63
N SER A 130 35.64 -17.15 -19.71
CA SER A 130 34.77 -16.01 -19.96
C SER A 130 33.74 -15.89 -18.86
N THR A 131 33.51 -14.68 -18.40
CA THR A 131 32.53 -14.40 -17.35
C THR A 131 31.51 -13.34 -17.78
N LEU A 132 30.28 -13.51 -17.35
CA LEU A 132 29.21 -12.52 -17.54
C LEU A 132 28.88 -11.88 -16.19
N ILE A 133 29.12 -10.60 -16.09
CA ILE A 133 28.79 -9.79 -14.92
C ILE A 133 27.47 -9.09 -15.17
N PHE A 134 26.59 -9.07 -14.16
CA PHE A 134 25.35 -8.31 -14.19
C PHE A 134 25.40 -7.17 -13.17
N ILE A 135 25.05 -5.98 -13.60
CA ILE A 135 24.91 -4.80 -12.76
C ILE A 135 23.43 -4.43 -12.69
N SER A 136 22.84 -4.57 -11.51
CA SER A 136 21.43 -4.24 -11.30
C SER A 136 21.16 -2.73 -11.43
N PRO A 137 19.89 -2.29 -11.57
CA PRO A 137 19.54 -0.87 -11.55
C PRO A 137 19.96 -0.14 -10.25
N LYS A 138 20.14 -0.87 -9.15
CA LYS A 138 20.65 -0.36 -7.87
C LYS A 138 22.18 -0.31 -7.79
N GLY A 139 22.90 -0.65 -8.88
CA GLY A 139 24.35 -0.70 -8.93
C GLY A 139 24.96 -1.94 -8.24
N ILE A 140 24.15 -2.93 -7.86
CA ILE A 140 24.64 -4.18 -7.24
C ILE A 140 25.21 -5.07 -8.34
N LEU A 141 26.50 -5.41 -8.17
CA LEU A 141 27.23 -6.27 -9.08
C LEU A 141 27.00 -7.76 -8.73
N THR A 142 26.64 -8.54 -9.72
CA THR A 142 26.59 -10.00 -9.64
C THR A 142 27.62 -10.57 -10.61
N ASP A 143 28.71 -11.07 -10.06
CA ASP A 143 29.72 -11.77 -10.84
C ASP A 143 29.24 -13.15 -11.26
N SER A 144 29.79 -13.64 -12.40
CA SER A 144 29.46 -14.96 -12.96
C SER A 144 27.94 -15.19 -13.10
N ALA A 145 27.21 -14.15 -13.56
CA ALA A 145 25.75 -14.16 -13.64
C ALA A 145 25.21 -15.33 -14.49
N TYR A 146 25.93 -15.68 -15.58
CA TYR A 146 25.55 -16.82 -16.42
C TYR A 146 25.62 -18.14 -15.65
N TYR A 147 26.73 -18.39 -14.95
CA TYR A 147 26.89 -19.59 -14.13
C TYR A 147 25.82 -19.69 -13.04
N LYS A 148 25.55 -18.58 -12.36
CA LYS A 148 24.53 -18.54 -11.30
C LYS A 148 23.11 -18.80 -11.81
N ALA A 149 22.84 -18.44 -13.07
CA ALA A 149 21.53 -18.66 -13.71
C ALA A 149 21.38 -20.07 -14.30
N ASN A 150 22.46 -20.67 -14.81
CA ASN A 150 22.40 -21.89 -15.64
C ASN A 150 23.13 -23.09 -15.05
N GLY A 151 23.93 -22.91 -14.00
CA GLY A 151 24.72 -23.97 -13.38
C GLY A 151 25.91 -24.45 -14.21
N SER A 152 26.22 -23.81 -15.36
CA SER A 152 27.32 -24.14 -16.26
C SER A 152 28.12 -22.88 -16.61
N MET A 153 29.41 -23.06 -16.97
CA MET A 153 30.25 -21.95 -17.42
C MET A 153 29.82 -21.47 -18.80
N LEU A 154 30.02 -20.18 -19.08
CA LEU A 154 29.88 -19.61 -20.40
C LEU A 154 31.06 -20.15 -21.25
N SER A 155 30.78 -20.98 -22.27
CA SER A 155 31.76 -21.38 -23.28
C SER A 155 31.62 -20.48 -24.50
N LEU A 156 32.65 -19.71 -24.80
CA LEU A 156 32.78 -19.09 -26.12
C LEU A 156 33.34 -20.19 -27.04
N LEU A 157 32.66 -20.41 -28.19
CA LEU A 157 33.10 -21.30 -29.23
C LEU A 157 34.37 -20.73 -29.89
#